data_ca3a52e8962d493919feee19f12c6bcf
#
_entry.id   ca3a52e8962d493919feee19f12c6bcf
#
_cell.length_a   1.000
_cell.length_b   1.000
_cell.length_c   1.000
_cell.angle_alpha   90.00
_cell.angle_beta   90.00
_cell.angle_gamma   90.00
#
_symmetry.space_group_name_H-M   'P 1'
#
loop_
_entity.id
_entity.type
_entity.pdbx_description
1 polymer ?
#
loop_
_entity_poly.entity_id
_entity_poly.type
_entity_poly.pdbx_seq_one_letter_code
_entity_poly.pdbx_strand_id
1 'polypeptide(L)'
;MRAYKTEIQPNKEQIELIHQTFGNTRYVYNQYIKLNLDRLKEDQDIISGYDYSKMLNNDPERPAWLLKSPSKAIKQAIMYAHTAVWGYLKGSQGIPKFKKKGKHNSFYLIGTIKVERHRIFLPKLKWVRLKEFGYIPNKVKSVTVSMKNGRYYVSCLVNETKDERIITSNKGIGIDFGLKDQFITEKLTIPSINKSPKVIKLEKKLRRKQRALSRKYESNMINKVYYKTGKKKGQLKSFKYKRPLHECKNITKQRLVVAKLYERITRIRTDYNQKAIQLILKQKPSFIVIEDLNIKGLMKNKHLSKSISKAQWYTSRLILTNQCVKLGIELRLAPRFYPSSKLCSNCGYKNKGLRLRERTWVCPECNIVHDRDVNASKNLEQCKNYTVLTAV
;
A
#
# COMPACT_ATOMS: atom_id res chain seq x y z
N MET A 1 -3.39 18.36 -2.50
CA MET A 1 -4.52 17.56 -2.01
C MET A 1 -4.04 16.48 -1.05
N ARG A 2 -4.80 16.16 0.00
CA ARG A 2 -4.44 15.14 0.99
C ARG A 2 -5.60 14.18 1.24
N ALA A 3 -5.29 12.91 1.47
CA ALA A 3 -6.28 11.89 1.77
C ALA A 3 -6.28 11.52 3.26
N TYR A 4 -7.43 11.65 3.91
CA TYR A 4 -7.66 11.26 5.30
C TYR A 4 -8.45 9.96 5.34
N LYS A 5 -7.84 8.90 5.88
CA LYS A 5 -8.47 7.58 5.93
C LYS A 5 -8.73 7.17 7.37
N THR A 6 -10.00 6.92 7.70
CA THR A 6 -10.41 6.42 9.01
C THR A 6 -11.43 5.29 8.92
N GLU A 7 -11.59 4.53 9.99
CA GLU A 7 -12.59 3.46 10.12
C GLU A 7 -13.96 4.08 10.44
N ILE A 8 -15.01 3.57 9.80
CA ILE A 8 -16.41 3.94 10.08
C ILE A 8 -17.17 2.77 10.71
N GLN A 9 -18.23 3.10 11.44
CA GLN A 9 -19.11 2.17 12.13
C GLN A 9 -20.53 2.29 11.57
N PRO A 10 -20.81 1.71 10.38
CA PRO A 10 -22.12 1.74 9.79
C PRO A 10 -23.10 0.82 10.56
N ASN A 11 -24.38 1.19 10.60
CA ASN A 11 -25.47 0.35 11.12
C ASN A 11 -25.82 -0.78 10.13
N LYS A 12 -26.80 -1.64 10.46
CA LYS A 12 -27.17 -2.79 9.63
C LYS A 12 -27.64 -2.37 8.22
N GLU A 13 -28.54 -1.41 8.12
CA GLU A 13 -29.06 -0.90 6.86
C GLU A 13 -27.96 -0.28 5.98
N GLN A 14 -27.08 0.48 6.60
CA GLN A 14 -25.93 1.07 5.92
C GLN A 14 -24.96 0.01 5.43
N ILE A 15 -24.74 -1.06 6.19
CA ILE A 15 -23.92 -2.20 5.79
C ILE A 15 -24.51 -2.88 4.54
N GLU A 16 -25.82 -3.13 4.53
CA GLU A 16 -26.52 -3.71 3.39
C GLU A 16 -26.37 -2.84 2.14
N LEU A 17 -26.63 -1.53 2.27
CA LEU A 17 -26.47 -0.58 1.17
C LEU A 17 -25.02 -0.49 0.67
N ILE A 18 -24.03 -0.52 1.57
CA ILE A 18 -22.60 -0.55 1.20
C ILE A 18 -22.29 -1.81 0.40
N HIS A 19 -22.73 -2.98 0.86
CA HIS A 19 -22.50 -4.24 0.15
C HIS A 19 -23.21 -4.29 -1.20
N GLN A 20 -24.43 -3.80 -1.28
CA GLN A 20 -25.15 -3.67 -2.54
C GLN A 20 -24.41 -2.73 -3.50
N THR A 21 -23.97 -1.57 -3.03
CA THR A 21 -23.20 -0.62 -3.84
C THR A 21 -21.87 -1.22 -4.34
N PHE A 22 -21.16 -2.02 -3.52
CA PHE A 22 -20.00 -2.80 -4.00
C PHE A 22 -20.38 -3.78 -5.12
N GLY A 23 -21.56 -4.42 -5.04
CA GLY A 23 -22.07 -5.31 -6.06
C GLY A 23 -22.34 -4.56 -7.35
N ASN A 24 -23.13 -3.50 -7.25
CA ASN A 24 -23.61 -2.70 -8.37
C ASN A 24 -22.46 -2.03 -9.13
N THR A 25 -21.50 -1.43 -8.44
CA THR A 25 -20.30 -0.83 -9.07
C THR A 25 -19.42 -1.87 -9.78
N ARG A 26 -19.30 -3.10 -9.23
CA ARG A 26 -18.60 -4.19 -9.93
C ARG A 26 -19.36 -4.65 -11.18
N TYR A 27 -20.67 -4.79 -11.06
CA TYR A 27 -21.52 -5.21 -12.18
C TYR A 27 -21.36 -4.26 -13.35
N VAL A 28 -21.61 -2.97 -13.13
CA VAL A 28 -21.53 -1.96 -14.18
C VAL A 28 -20.12 -1.85 -14.78
N TYR A 29 -19.08 -1.89 -13.94
CA TYR A 29 -17.68 -1.94 -14.40
C TYR A 29 -17.46 -3.15 -15.33
N ASN A 30 -17.90 -4.32 -14.93
CA ASN A 30 -17.68 -5.56 -15.70
C ASN A 30 -18.49 -5.59 -17.00
N GLN A 31 -19.72 -5.06 -17.00
CA GLN A 31 -20.54 -4.95 -18.21
C GLN A 31 -19.88 -4.02 -19.23
N TYR A 32 -19.40 -2.84 -18.79
CA TYR A 32 -18.65 -1.93 -19.65
C TYR A 32 -17.41 -2.58 -20.26
N ILE A 33 -16.60 -3.27 -19.43
CA ILE A 33 -15.41 -3.99 -19.92
C ILE A 33 -15.78 -5.06 -20.94
N LYS A 34 -16.83 -5.87 -20.64
CA LYS A 34 -17.28 -6.92 -21.56
C LYS A 34 -17.68 -6.31 -22.92
N LEU A 35 -18.57 -5.35 -22.89
CA LEU A 35 -19.09 -4.69 -24.10
C LEU A 35 -17.94 -4.16 -24.99
N ASN A 36 -17.00 -3.40 -24.41
CA ASN A 36 -15.95 -2.79 -25.21
C ASN A 36 -14.87 -3.80 -25.64
N LEU A 37 -14.59 -4.86 -24.87
CA LEU A 37 -13.70 -5.92 -25.32
C LEU A 37 -14.33 -6.76 -26.45
N ASP A 38 -15.65 -6.95 -26.46
CA ASP A 38 -16.33 -7.67 -27.53
C ASP A 38 -16.37 -6.80 -28.80
N ARG A 39 -16.66 -5.50 -28.71
CA ARG A 39 -16.56 -4.54 -29.83
C ARG A 39 -15.16 -4.52 -30.46
N LEU A 40 -14.12 -4.50 -29.64
CA LEU A 40 -12.72 -4.54 -30.13
C LEU A 40 -12.35 -5.85 -30.86
N LYS A 41 -13.01 -6.97 -30.57
CA LYS A 41 -12.84 -8.21 -31.33
C LYS A 41 -13.51 -8.17 -32.69
N GLU A 42 -14.54 -7.33 -32.81
CA GLU A 42 -15.32 -7.10 -34.02
C GLU A 42 -14.83 -5.88 -34.82
N ASP A 43 -13.60 -5.40 -34.51
CA ASP A 43 -12.96 -4.21 -35.11
C ASP A 43 -13.83 -2.94 -35.02
N GLN A 44 -14.68 -2.83 -33.99
CA GLN A 44 -15.52 -1.69 -33.73
C GLN A 44 -14.88 -0.73 -32.71
N ASP A 45 -15.18 0.56 -32.84
CA ASP A 45 -14.76 1.57 -31.88
C ASP A 45 -15.37 1.34 -30.50
N ILE A 46 -14.62 1.72 -29.46
CA ILE A 46 -15.11 1.65 -28.07
C ILE A 46 -16.18 2.70 -27.81
N ILE A 47 -17.19 2.36 -27.03
CA ILE A 47 -18.17 3.31 -26.52
C ILE A 47 -17.53 4.10 -25.38
N SER A 48 -17.67 5.45 -25.41
CA SER A 48 -17.15 6.28 -24.31
C SER A 48 -17.86 5.99 -22.99
N GLY A 49 -17.20 6.29 -21.86
CA GLY A 49 -17.81 6.13 -20.55
C GLY A 49 -19.04 7.01 -20.33
N TYR A 50 -19.11 8.15 -21.01
CA TYR A 50 -20.27 9.05 -20.96
C TYR A 50 -21.45 8.51 -21.75
N ASP A 51 -21.21 8.01 -22.96
CA ASP A 51 -22.27 7.46 -23.82
C ASP A 51 -22.83 6.17 -23.23
N TYR A 52 -21.96 5.29 -22.70
CA TYR A 52 -22.43 4.13 -21.97
C TYR A 52 -23.27 4.50 -20.72
N SER A 53 -22.91 5.59 -20.03
CA SER A 53 -23.70 6.08 -18.90
C SER A 53 -25.07 6.59 -19.33
N LYS A 54 -25.17 7.24 -20.51
CA LYS A 54 -26.46 7.65 -21.10
C LYS A 54 -27.29 6.43 -21.51
N MET A 55 -26.68 5.49 -22.23
CA MET A 55 -27.35 4.22 -22.61
C MET A 55 -27.93 3.51 -21.36
N LEU A 56 -27.13 3.31 -20.32
CA LEU A 56 -27.57 2.66 -19.08
C LEU A 56 -28.70 3.42 -18.37
N ASN A 57 -28.73 4.74 -18.44
CA ASN A 57 -29.79 5.56 -17.83
C ASN A 57 -31.09 5.53 -18.59
N ASN A 58 -31.02 5.43 -19.92
CA ASN A 58 -32.17 5.41 -20.83
C ASN A 58 -32.68 3.99 -21.15
N ASP A 59 -31.98 2.95 -20.65
CA ASP A 59 -32.35 1.57 -20.84
C ASP A 59 -33.63 1.24 -20.05
N PRO A 60 -34.76 0.92 -20.70
CA PRO A 60 -36.00 0.55 -20.03
C PRO A 60 -35.85 -0.75 -19.24
N GLU A 61 -34.96 -1.64 -19.64
CA GLU A 61 -34.66 -2.90 -18.97
C GLU A 61 -33.60 -2.73 -17.85
N ARG A 62 -33.21 -1.51 -17.55
CA ARG A 62 -32.24 -1.23 -16.49
C ARG A 62 -32.65 -1.87 -15.19
N PRO A 63 -31.79 -2.73 -14.58
CA PRO A 63 -32.12 -3.39 -13.33
C PRO A 63 -32.47 -2.41 -12.20
N ALA A 64 -33.69 -2.49 -11.65
CA ALA A 64 -34.18 -1.60 -10.60
C ALA A 64 -33.26 -1.54 -9.35
N TRP A 65 -32.54 -2.63 -9.06
CA TRP A 65 -31.61 -2.67 -7.94
C TRP A 65 -30.41 -1.74 -8.11
N LEU A 66 -30.05 -1.31 -9.34
CA LEU A 66 -29.00 -0.28 -9.57
C LEU A 66 -29.41 1.07 -8.98
N LEU A 67 -30.70 1.41 -9.00
CA LEU A 67 -31.22 2.67 -8.47
C LEU A 67 -31.04 2.80 -6.95
N LYS A 68 -30.88 1.71 -6.22
CA LYS A 68 -30.62 1.70 -4.78
C LYS A 68 -29.24 2.27 -4.44
N SER A 69 -28.27 2.18 -5.36
CA SER A 69 -26.92 2.73 -5.15
C SER A 69 -26.83 4.23 -5.48
N PRO A 70 -25.89 4.96 -4.88
CA PRO A 70 -25.63 6.35 -5.27
C PRO A 70 -25.24 6.44 -6.75
N SER A 71 -25.96 7.28 -7.53
CA SER A 71 -25.72 7.43 -8.98
C SER A 71 -24.29 7.82 -9.33
N LYS A 72 -23.67 8.68 -8.54
CA LYS A 72 -22.27 9.08 -8.71
C LYS A 72 -21.29 7.92 -8.54
N ALA A 73 -21.58 6.94 -7.66
CA ALA A 73 -20.77 5.73 -7.52
C ALA A 73 -20.84 4.84 -8.77
N ILE A 74 -22.04 4.71 -9.38
CA ILE A 74 -22.23 3.97 -10.62
C ILE A 74 -21.51 4.64 -11.77
N LYS A 75 -21.72 5.96 -11.96
CA LYS A 75 -21.02 6.74 -13.00
C LYS A 75 -19.49 6.63 -12.87
N GLN A 76 -18.96 6.76 -11.67
CA GLN A 76 -17.50 6.67 -11.46
C GLN A 76 -16.96 5.26 -11.74
N ALA A 77 -17.75 4.21 -11.47
CA ALA A 77 -17.36 2.84 -11.83
C ALA A 77 -17.23 2.65 -13.34
N ILE A 78 -18.13 3.27 -14.14
CA ILE A 78 -18.05 3.31 -15.61
C ILE A 78 -16.77 4.04 -16.04
N MET A 79 -16.50 5.22 -15.48
CA MET A 79 -15.31 6.01 -15.83
C MET A 79 -14.00 5.27 -15.53
N TYR A 80 -13.94 4.52 -14.41
CA TYR A 80 -12.80 3.66 -14.12
C TYR A 80 -12.66 2.50 -15.11
N ALA A 81 -13.77 1.95 -15.59
CA ALA A 81 -13.75 0.91 -16.62
C ALA A 81 -13.28 1.49 -17.96
N HIS A 82 -13.76 2.67 -18.35
CA HIS A 82 -13.32 3.40 -19.53
C HIS A 82 -11.81 3.67 -19.49
N THR A 83 -11.30 4.21 -18.38
CA THR A 83 -9.86 4.45 -18.19
C THR A 83 -9.03 3.17 -18.34
N ALA A 84 -9.54 2.04 -17.86
CA ALA A 84 -8.84 0.75 -17.98
C ALA A 84 -8.79 0.24 -19.44
N VAL A 85 -9.87 0.38 -20.20
CA VAL A 85 -9.91 0.04 -21.65
C VAL A 85 -9.02 0.98 -22.43
N TRP A 86 -9.12 2.28 -22.18
CA TRP A 86 -8.29 3.29 -22.84
C TRP A 86 -6.80 3.11 -22.59
N GLY A 87 -6.43 2.76 -21.34
CA GLY A 87 -5.05 2.43 -20.98
C GLY A 87 -4.52 1.19 -21.69
N TYR A 88 -5.39 0.22 -21.99
CA TYR A 88 -5.06 -0.96 -22.78
C TYR A 88 -4.80 -0.58 -24.26
N LEU A 89 -5.70 0.21 -24.86
CA LEU A 89 -5.53 0.69 -26.24
C LEU A 89 -4.26 1.52 -26.44
N LYS A 90 -3.91 2.34 -25.46
CA LYS A 90 -2.64 3.11 -25.47
C LYS A 90 -1.38 2.29 -25.17
N GLY A 91 -1.48 0.98 -24.95
CA GLY A 91 -0.35 0.13 -24.59
C GLY A 91 0.25 0.38 -23.20
N SER A 92 -0.33 1.30 -22.40
CA SER A 92 0.16 1.62 -21.05
C SER A 92 -0.22 0.58 -20.00
N GLN A 93 -1.24 -0.25 -20.27
CA GLN A 93 -1.75 -1.29 -19.39
C GLN A 93 -2.06 -2.57 -20.17
N GLY A 94 -2.03 -3.72 -19.48
CA GLY A 94 -2.51 -4.97 -20.05
C GLY A 94 -4.03 -5.05 -20.15
N ILE A 95 -4.54 -6.12 -20.78
CA ILE A 95 -5.98 -6.36 -20.96
C ILE A 95 -6.74 -6.18 -19.63
N PRO A 96 -7.82 -5.35 -19.60
CA PRO A 96 -8.63 -5.12 -18.41
C PRO A 96 -9.21 -6.42 -17.84
N LYS A 97 -9.16 -6.57 -16.52
CA LYS A 97 -9.68 -7.75 -15.82
C LYS A 97 -11.01 -7.45 -15.13
N PHE A 98 -11.93 -8.40 -15.18
CA PHE A 98 -13.17 -8.33 -14.42
C PHE A 98 -12.93 -8.23 -12.91
N LYS A 99 -13.65 -7.35 -12.25
CA LYS A 99 -13.67 -7.22 -10.80
C LYS A 99 -14.41 -8.39 -10.16
N LYS A 100 -13.80 -9.00 -9.13
CA LYS A 100 -14.36 -10.17 -8.42
C LYS A 100 -14.86 -9.79 -7.02
N LYS A 101 -15.97 -10.42 -6.58
CA LYS A 101 -16.48 -10.31 -5.20
C LYS A 101 -15.39 -10.65 -4.19
N GLY A 102 -15.25 -9.85 -3.14
CA GLY A 102 -14.26 -10.04 -2.08
C GLY A 102 -12.87 -9.48 -2.34
N LYS A 103 -12.52 -9.16 -3.60
CA LYS A 103 -11.24 -8.50 -3.95
C LYS A 103 -11.37 -6.99 -4.15
N HIS A 104 -12.50 -6.55 -4.70
CA HIS A 104 -12.77 -5.16 -5.06
C HIS A 104 -14.00 -4.66 -4.30
N ASN A 105 -13.81 -4.28 -3.05
CA ASN A 105 -14.85 -3.80 -2.16
C ASN A 105 -14.61 -2.33 -1.85
N SER A 106 -14.82 -1.47 -2.86
CA SER A 106 -14.78 -0.02 -2.72
C SER A 106 -15.67 0.66 -3.76
N PHE A 107 -16.18 1.84 -3.42
CA PHE A 107 -16.85 2.74 -4.35
C PHE A 107 -16.52 4.19 -3.98
N TYR A 108 -16.62 5.05 -4.98
CA TYR A 108 -16.30 6.48 -4.89
C TYR A 108 -17.57 7.30 -4.80
N LEU A 109 -17.54 8.37 -4.01
CA LEU A 109 -18.63 9.32 -3.84
C LEU A 109 -18.14 10.76 -3.99
N ILE A 110 -18.95 11.56 -4.63
CA ILE A 110 -18.86 13.02 -4.66
C ILE A 110 -20.25 13.63 -4.45
N GLY A 111 -20.29 14.92 -4.18
CA GLY A 111 -21.52 15.67 -3.96
C GLY A 111 -21.65 16.10 -2.52
N THR A 112 -22.85 16.05 -1.96
CA THR A 112 -23.10 16.50 -0.60
C THR A 112 -22.42 15.59 0.42
N ILE A 113 -21.23 15.97 0.85
CA ILE A 113 -20.46 15.33 1.91
C ILE A 113 -20.29 16.34 3.02
N LYS A 114 -20.77 16.01 4.21
CA LYS A 114 -20.62 16.86 5.42
C LYS A 114 -19.85 16.07 6.47
N VAL A 115 -18.97 16.74 7.18
CA VAL A 115 -18.17 16.12 8.24
C VAL A 115 -18.44 16.85 9.54
N GLU A 116 -18.74 16.11 10.57
CA GLU A 116 -18.79 16.56 11.96
C GLU A 116 -17.73 15.83 12.78
N ARG A 117 -17.52 16.24 14.00
CA ARG A 117 -16.47 15.70 14.86
C ARG A 117 -16.47 14.17 14.94
N HIS A 118 -17.65 13.51 14.97
CA HIS A 118 -17.81 12.09 15.22
C HIS A 118 -18.59 11.34 14.14
N ARG A 119 -19.05 12.03 13.08
CA ARG A 119 -19.83 11.43 12.00
C ARG A 119 -19.60 12.10 10.65
N ILE A 120 -19.85 11.37 9.58
CA ILE A 120 -19.76 11.85 8.20
C ILE A 120 -21.10 11.59 7.48
N PHE A 121 -21.60 12.60 6.78
CA PHE A 121 -22.76 12.45 5.90
C PHE A 121 -22.30 12.02 4.52
N LEU A 122 -22.88 10.94 4.01
CA LEU A 122 -22.59 10.38 2.70
C LEU A 122 -23.89 10.21 1.90
N PRO A 123 -23.89 10.52 0.58
CA PRO A 123 -25.08 10.35 -0.26
C PRO A 123 -25.68 8.95 -0.14
N LYS A 124 -27.00 8.88 0.09
CA LYS A 124 -27.81 7.67 0.36
C LYS A 124 -27.49 6.94 1.67
N LEU A 125 -26.23 6.97 2.15
CA LEU A 125 -25.85 6.36 3.43
C LEU A 125 -26.24 7.22 4.64
N LYS A 126 -26.54 8.52 4.40
CA LYS A 126 -26.81 9.51 5.47
C LYS A 126 -25.63 9.62 6.44
N TRP A 127 -25.89 9.89 7.72
CA TRP A 127 -24.87 10.03 8.75
C TRP A 127 -24.30 8.68 9.19
N VAL A 128 -22.99 8.52 9.05
CA VAL A 128 -22.24 7.32 9.46
C VAL A 128 -21.24 7.72 10.54
N ARG A 129 -21.18 6.96 11.62
CA ARG A 129 -20.28 7.21 12.76
C ARG A 129 -18.82 6.98 12.37
N LEU A 130 -17.94 7.92 12.72
CA LEU A 130 -16.50 7.80 12.61
C LEU A 130 -15.92 7.14 13.87
N LYS A 131 -14.86 6.38 13.71
CA LYS A 131 -14.13 5.79 14.84
C LYS A 131 -13.13 6.77 15.45
N GLU A 132 -12.52 7.61 14.64
CA GLU A 132 -11.59 8.65 15.05
C GLU A 132 -12.28 9.99 14.95
N PHE A 133 -12.30 10.74 16.05
CA PHE A 133 -13.04 12.00 16.17
C PHE A 133 -12.17 13.20 15.81
N GLY A 134 -12.72 14.16 15.06
CA GLY A 134 -12.02 15.38 14.68
C GLY A 134 -10.83 15.17 13.73
N TYR A 135 -10.68 13.98 13.15
CA TYR A 135 -9.53 13.64 12.30
C TYR A 135 -9.69 14.14 10.85
N ILE A 136 -10.93 14.21 10.35
CA ILE A 136 -11.21 14.63 8.97
C ILE A 136 -11.56 16.10 8.96
N PRO A 137 -10.91 16.94 8.13
CA PRO A 137 -11.30 18.35 7.93
C PRO A 137 -12.69 18.49 7.31
N ASN A 138 -13.37 19.62 7.57
CA ASN A 138 -14.75 19.84 7.16
C ASN A 138 -14.95 19.96 5.63
N LYS A 139 -13.94 20.44 4.88
CA LYS A 139 -14.03 20.64 3.42
C LYS A 139 -13.56 19.41 2.65
N VAL A 140 -14.43 18.43 2.49
CA VAL A 140 -14.14 17.19 1.75
C VAL A 140 -14.60 17.31 0.30
N LYS A 141 -13.71 17.07 -0.66
CA LYS A 141 -14.00 17.06 -2.10
C LYS A 141 -14.64 15.77 -2.57
N SER A 142 -14.15 14.64 -2.07
CA SER A 142 -14.63 13.33 -2.45
C SER A 142 -14.33 12.29 -1.38
N VAL A 143 -15.05 11.17 -1.41
CA VAL A 143 -14.86 10.07 -0.47
C VAL A 143 -14.82 8.74 -1.21
N THR A 144 -13.88 7.88 -0.84
CA THR A 144 -13.90 6.47 -1.20
C THR A 144 -14.31 5.64 0.02
N VAL A 145 -15.46 4.97 -0.07
CA VAL A 145 -15.90 3.98 0.92
C VAL A 145 -15.29 2.63 0.56
N SER A 146 -14.70 1.94 1.52
CA SER A 146 -14.06 0.65 1.28
C SER A 146 -14.25 -0.31 2.45
N MET A 147 -14.17 -1.63 2.16
CA MET A 147 -14.19 -2.67 3.18
C MET A 147 -12.92 -3.51 3.10
N LYS A 148 -12.27 -3.73 4.24
CA LYS A 148 -11.11 -4.61 4.37
C LYS A 148 -11.22 -5.43 5.66
N ASN A 149 -11.08 -6.75 5.55
CA ASN A 149 -11.09 -7.67 6.70
C ASN A 149 -12.31 -7.52 7.63
N GLY A 150 -13.48 -7.23 7.05
CA GLY A 150 -14.75 -7.04 7.78
C GLY A 150 -14.86 -5.71 8.51
N ARG A 151 -14.01 -4.74 8.19
CA ARG A 151 -14.07 -3.36 8.68
C ARG A 151 -14.32 -2.40 7.54
N TYR A 152 -15.04 -1.32 7.80
CA TYR A 152 -15.40 -0.29 6.83
C TYR A 152 -14.55 0.96 7.03
N TYR A 153 -14.16 1.59 5.94
CA TYR A 153 -13.29 2.76 5.94
C TYR A 153 -13.84 3.81 4.99
N VAL A 154 -13.63 5.05 5.34
CA VAL A 154 -13.71 6.18 4.42
C VAL A 154 -12.32 6.75 4.19
N SER A 155 -12.03 7.09 2.94
CA SER A 155 -10.85 7.86 2.56
C SER A 155 -11.34 9.17 1.94
N CYS A 156 -11.19 10.27 2.66
CA CYS A 156 -11.67 11.60 2.30
C CYS A 156 -10.56 12.38 1.63
N LEU A 157 -10.78 12.87 0.42
CA LEU A 157 -9.86 13.75 -0.28
C LEU A 157 -10.20 15.20 0.05
N VAL A 158 -9.21 15.94 0.53
CA VAL A 158 -9.33 17.32 0.99
C VAL A 158 -8.33 18.19 0.25
N ASN A 159 -8.74 19.41 -0.13
CA ASN A 159 -7.80 20.43 -0.58
C ASN A 159 -7.19 21.08 0.66
N GLU A 160 -5.98 20.72 0.99
CA GLU A 160 -5.20 21.43 2.01
C GLU A 160 -4.42 22.56 1.35
N THR A 161 -4.59 23.76 1.89
CA THR A 161 -3.84 24.97 1.50
C THR A 161 -2.74 25.30 2.50
N LYS A 162 -2.64 24.54 3.61
CA LYS A 162 -1.64 24.81 4.65
C LYS A 162 -0.24 24.42 4.16
N ASP A 163 0.60 25.42 3.97
CA ASP A 163 2.04 25.20 3.81
C ASP A 163 2.61 24.87 5.20
N GLU A 164 3.09 23.63 5.36
CA GLU A 164 3.69 23.17 6.61
C GLU A 164 5.24 23.20 6.52
N ARG A 165 5.77 23.98 5.57
CA ARG A 165 7.22 24.14 5.44
C ARG A 165 7.81 24.60 6.74
N ILE A 166 8.92 23.99 7.11
CA ILE A 166 9.67 24.31 8.31
C ILE A 166 10.96 25.07 7.93
N ILE A 167 11.43 25.90 8.84
CA ILE A 167 12.79 26.43 8.75
C ILE A 167 13.74 25.26 9.02
N THR A 168 14.55 24.91 8.04
CA THR A 168 15.52 23.81 8.11
C THR A 168 16.89 24.31 8.60
N SER A 169 17.68 23.43 9.18
CA SER A 169 19.10 23.66 9.44
C SER A 169 19.90 23.59 8.13
N ASN A 170 21.12 24.09 8.13
CA ASN A 170 22.01 23.96 6.95
C ASN A 170 22.65 22.56 6.81
N LYS A 171 22.33 21.63 7.71
CA LYS A 171 22.90 20.27 7.70
C LYS A 171 21.96 19.27 7.07
N GLY A 172 22.54 18.34 6.33
CA GLY A 172 21.83 17.16 5.81
C GLY A 172 21.81 16.01 6.82
N ILE A 173 21.11 14.94 6.47
CA ILE A 173 21.13 13.66 7.20
C ILE A 173 21.18 12.52 6.18
N GLY A 174 22.19 11.65 6.28
CA GLY A 174 22.19 10.36 5.61
C GLY A 174 21.45 9.31 6.44
N ILE A 175 20.63 8.47 5.81
CA ILE A 175 19.91 7.38 6.47
C ILE A 175 20.27 6.05 5.80
N ASP A 176 20.93 5.17 6.56
CA ASP A 176 21.10 3.77 6.18
C ASP A 176 19.91 2.92 6.64
N PHE A 177 19.38 2.04 5.76
CA PHE A 177 18.25 1.16 6.01
C PHE A 177 18.72 -0.25 6.36
N GLY A 178 18.74 -0.55 7.66
CA GLY A 178 19.16 -1.86 8.17
C GLY A 178 18.03 -2.85 8.43
N LEU A 179 18.41 -4.11 8.67
CA LEU A 179 17.50 -5.19 9.11
C LEU A 179 17.57 -5.40 10.64
N LYS A 180 18.73 -5.21 11.23
CA LYS A 180 18.95 -5.29 12.68
C LYS A 180 18.44 -4.01 13.34
N ASP A 181 18.88 -2.90 12.84
CA ASP A 181 18.46 -1.57 13.17
C ASP A 181 17.74 -0.99 11.96
N GLN A 182 16.58 -0.37 12.20
CA GLN A 182 15.64 0.00 11.13
C GLN A 182 16.12 1.21 10.34
N PHE A 183 16.64 2.21 11.04
CA PHE A 183 17.20 3.45 10.49
C PHE A 183 18.43 3.82 11.29
N ILE A 184 19.51 4.10 10.58
CA ILE A 184 20.77 4.49 11.18
C ILE A 184 21.17 5.82 10.55
N THR A 185 21.40 6.80 11.40
CA THR A 185 21.94 8.12 11.06
C THR A 185 23.23 8.36 11.87
N GLU A 186 23.97 9.39 11.58
CA GLU A 186 25.15 9.72 12.37
C GLU A 186 24.85 9.82 13.88
N LYS A 187 23.73 10.43 14.26
CA LYS A 187 23.37 10.72 15.65
C LYS A 187 22.35 9.78 16.28
N LEU A 188 21.67 8.99 15.47
CA LEU A 188 20.51 8.21 15.94
C LEU A 188 20.47 6.83 15.28
N THR A 189 20.50 5.79 16.11
CA THR A 189 20.27 4.41 15.70
C THR A 189 18.93 3.94 16.24
N ILE A 190 17.99 3.60 15.34
CA ILE A 190 16.64 3.18 15.67
C ILE A 190 16.49 1.68 15.45
N PRO A 191 16.29 0.88 16.50
CA PRO A 191 16.22 -0.57 16.39
C PRO A 191 14.98 -1.05 15.62
N SER A 192 15.02 -2.26 15.08
CA SER A 192 13.87 -2.84 14.40
C SER A 192 12.79 -3.29 15.37
N ILE A 193 11.54 -2.81 15.18
CA ILE A 193 10.35 -3.23 15.96
C ILE A 193 10.07 -4.74 15.86
N ASN A 194 10.62 -5.41 14.85
CA ASN A 194 10.43 -6.85 14.64
C ASN A 194 11.02 -7.71 15.77
N LYS A 195 11.94 -7.15 16.57
CA LYS A 195 12.54 -7.78 17.74
C LYS A 195 11.70 -7.59 19.01
N SER A 196 10.68 -6.74 18.98
CA SER A 196 9.87 -6.48 20.17
C SER A 196 9.08 -7.73 20.59
N PRO A 197 8.96 -8.01 21.92
CA PRO A 197 8.18 -9.15 22.43
C PRO A 197 6.75 -9.18 21.91
N LYS A 198 6.12 -8.00 21.76
CA LYS A 198 4.76 -7.83 21.23
C LYS A 198 4.63 -8.34 19.80
N VAL A 199 5.53 -7.96 18.90
CA VAL A 199 5.50 -8.41 17.49
C VAL A 199 5.81 -9.89 17.39
N ILE A 200 6.81 -10.39 18.13
CA ILE A 200 7.17 -11.82 18.18
C ILE A 200 5.97 -12.67 18.63
N LYS A 201 5.27 -12.27 19.72
CA LYS A 201 4.07 -12.95 20.22
C LYS A 201 2.96 -13.00 19.17
N LEU A 202 2.72 -11.88 18.46
CA LEU A 202 1.72 -11.80 17.39
C LEU A 202 2.11 -12.68 16.19
N GLU A 203 3.37 -12.72 15.79
CA GLU A 203 3.84 -13.61 14.72
C GLU A 203 3.71 -15.10 15.09
N LYS A 204 4.05 -15.48 16.33
CA LYS A 204 3.81 -16.86 16.84
C LYS A 204 2.32 -17.21 16.75
N LYS A 205 1.43 -16.29 17.17
CA LYS A 205 -0.03 -16.47 17.08
C LYS A 205 -0.47 -16.58 15.61
N LEU A 206 0.05 -15.75 14.71
CA LEU A 206 -0.25 -15.78 13.29
C LEU A 206 0.11 -17.15 12.69
N ARG A 207 1.32 -17.68 12.93
CA ARG A 207 1.76 -19.00 12.45
C ARG A 207 0.82 -20.12 12.91
N ARG A 208 0.41 -20.12 14.18
CA ARG A 208 -0.55 -21.11 14.70
C ARG A 208 -1.89 -21.05 13.96
N LYS A 209 -2.41 -19.83 13.71
CA LYS A 209 -3.68 -19.63 13.00
C LYS A 209 -3.57 -19.96 11.50
N GLN A 210 -2.42 -19.75 10.88
CA GLN A 210 -2.14 -20.18 9.51
C GLN A 210 -2.11 -21.71 9.39
N ARG A 211 -1.40 -22.41 10.30
CA ARG A 211 -1.40 -23.89 10.33
C ARG A 211 -2.81 -24.46 10.50
N ALA A 212 -3.62 -23.86 11.40
CA ALA A 212 -5.03 -24.25 11.55
C ALA A 212 -5.85 -24.00 10.28
N LEU A 213 -5.56 -22.92 9.54
CA LEU A 213 -6.22 -22.64 8.28
C LEU A 213 -5.80 -23.64 7.20
N SER A 214 -4.50 -23.99 7.10
CA SER A 214 -3.99 -25.00 6.16
C SER A 214 -4.68 -26.34 6.36
N ARG A 215 -4.75 -26.84 7.61
CA ARG A 215 -5.46 -28.09 7.90
C ARG A 215 -6.92 -28.07 7.48
N LYS A 216 -7.62 -26.93 7.62
CA LYS A 216 -9.01 -26.77 7.14
C LYS A 216 -9.12 -26.79 5.63
N TYR A 217 -8.14 -26.25 4.91
CA TYR A 217 -8.09 -26.37 3.46
C TYR A 217 -7.82 -27.82 3.02
N GLU A 218 -6.86 -28.47 3.66
CA GLU A 218 -6.48 -29.86 3.40
C GLU A 218 -7.67 -30.81 3.62
N SER A 219 -8.41 -30.68 4.73
CA SER A 219 -9.60 -31.50 5.00
C SER A 219 -10.73 -31.32 3.97
N ASN A 220 -10.80 -30.16 3.31
CA ASN A 220 -11.78 -29.87 2.26
C ASN A 220 -11.21 -30.12 0.85
N MET A 221 -9.93 -30.48 0.71
CA MET A 221 -9.29 -30.73 -0.57
C MET A 221 -9.56 -32.17 -1.05
N ILE A 222 -9.91 -32.32 -2.33
CA ILE A 222 -9.98 -33.64 -2.99
C ILE A 222 -8.62 -33.94 -3.59
N ASN A 223 -8.13 -33.07 -4.50
CA ASN A 223 -6.86 -33.26 -5.19
C ASN A 223 -6.21 -31.92 -5.61
N LYS A 224 -4.95 -32.03 -6.01
CA LYS A 224 -4.18 -30.95 -6.62
C LYS A 224 -4.30 -31.09 -8.15
N VAL A 225 -4.58 -29.98 -8.82
CA VAL A 225 -4.63 -29.91 -10.28
C VAL A 225 -3.36 -29.23 -10.78
N TYR A 226 -2.68 -29.87 -11.73
CA TYR A 226 -1.44 -29.39 -12.32
C TYR A 226 -1.65 -28.95 -13.77
N TYR A 227 -0.78 -28.07 -14.28
CA TYR A 227 -0.78 -27.73 -15.70
C TYR A 227 -0.31 -28.92 -16.51
N LYS A 228 -1.10 -29.33 -17.52
CA LYS A 228 -0.79 -30.49 -18.38
C LYS A 228 0.12 -30.11 -19.54
N THR A 229 0.08 -28.86 -20.02
CA THR A 229 0.78 -28.38 -21.23
C THR A 229 1.40 -26.99 -21.02
N GLY A 230 2.26 -26.55 -21.97
CA GLY A 230 2.89 -25.23 -22.04
C GLY A 230 4.04 -25.02 -21.04
N LYS A 231 4.59 -23.81 -20.98
CA LYS A 231 5.75 -23.41 -20.13
C LYS A 231 5.57 -23.69 -18.63
N LYS A 232 4.37 -23.99 -18.17
CA LYS A 232 4.04 -24.30 -16.78
C LYS A 232 3.70 -25.76 -16.52
N LYS A 233 3.96 -26.66 -17.48
CA LYS A 233 3.71 -28.11 -17.34
C LYS A 233 4.31 -28.61 -16.01
N GLY A 234 3.55 -29.42 -15.26
CA GLY A 234 3.96 -29.95 -13.95
C GLY A 234 3.87 -28.99 -12.76
N GLN A 235 3.59 -27.69 -12.99
CA GLN A 235 3.37 -26.76 -11.89
C GLN A 235 1.92 -26.84 -11.39
N LEU A 236 1.73 -26.55 -10.09
CA LEU A 236 0.40 -26.53 -9.48
C LEU A 236 -0.47 -25.43 -10.11
N LYS A 237 -1.62 -25.83 -10.68
CA LYS A 237 -2.61 -24.91 -11.28
C LYS A 237 -3.66 -24.48 -10.28
N SER A 238 -4.26 -25.41 -9.56
CA SER A 238 -5.34 -25.15 -8.61
C SER A 238 -5.54 -26.33 -7.64
N PHE A 239 -6.46 -26.15 -6.70
CA PHE A 239 -6.95 -27.21 -5.83
C PHE A 239 -8.42 -27.48 -6.15
N LYS A 240 -8.83 -28.76 -6.19
CA LYS A 240 -10.23 -29.19 -6.24
C LYS A 240 -10.70 -29.45 -4.82
N TYR A 241 -11.84 -28.86 -4.45
CA TYR A 241 -12.40 -28.94 -3.10
C TYR A 241 -13.70 -29.74 -3.09
N LYS A 242 -13.97 -30.42 -1.97
CA LYS A 242 -15.24 -31.14 -1.71
C LYS A 242 -16.42 -30.18 -1.71
N ARG A 243 -16.26 -29.03 -1.06
CA ARG A 243 -17.25 -27.95 -0.99
C ARG A 243 -16.64 -26.64 -1.47
N PRO A 244 -17.36 -25.78 -2.20
CA PRO A 244 -16.91 -24.45 -2.57
C PRO A 244 -16.45 -23.66 -1.35
N LEU A 245 -15.33 -22.95 -1.47
CA LEU A 245 -14.71 -22.25 -0.32
C LEU A 245 -15.60 -21.16 0.27
N HIS A 246 -16.53 -20.57 -0.51
CA HIS A 246 -17.47 -19.55 -0.05
C HIS A 246 -18.56 -20.11 0.85
N GLU A 247 -18.88 -21.39 0.74
CA GLU A 247 -19.85 -22.12 1.59
C GLU A 247 -19.22 -22.59 2.90
N CYS A 248 -17.90 -22.71 2.93
CA CYS A 248 -17.15 -23.17 4.10
C CYS A 248 -17.03 -22.07 5.17
N LYS A 249 -18.08 -21.89 5.99
CA LYS A 249 -18.15 -20.85 7.05
C LYS A 249 -16.93 -20.87 7.97
N ASN A 250 -16.45 -22.07 8.39
CA ASN A 250 -15.29 -22.22 9.27
C ASN A 250 -13.96 -21.82 8.61
N ILE A 251 -13.80 -22.09 7.31
CA ILE A 251 -12.63 -21.61 6.55
C ILE A 251 -12.67 -20.09 6.43
N THR A 252 -13.84 -19.53 6.11
CA THR A 252 -14.06 -18.09 5.98
C THR A 252 -13.77 -17.35 7.30
N LYS A 253 -14.28 -17.85 8.43
CA LYS A 253 -13.99 -17.31 9.78
C LYS A 253 -12.47 -17.35 10.07
N GLN A 254 -11.82 -18.48 9.80
CA GLN A 254 -10.37 -18.62 10.06
C GLN A 254 -9.52 -17.72 9.16
N ARG A 255 -9.89 -17.56 7.88
CA ARG A 255 -9.24 -16.59 6.95
C ARG A 255 -9.31 -15.18 7.50
N LEU A 256 -10.47 -14.78 8.01
CA LEU A 256 -10.66 -13.45 8.59
C LEU A 256 -9.78 -13.25 9.84
N VAL A 257 -9.64 -14.25 10.70
CA VAL A 257 -8.74 -14.19 11.87
C VAL A 257 -7.29 -14.02 11.43
N VAL A 258 -6.82 -14.78 10.44
CA VAL A 258 -5.47 -14.65 9.88
C VAL A 258 -5.26 -13.27 9.28
N ALA A 259 -6.22 -12.78 8.48
CA ALA A 259 -6.14 -11.47 7.84
C ALA A 259 -6.09 -10.31 8.85
N LYS A 260 -6.90 -10.38 9.94
CA LYS A 260 -6.87 -9.39 11.03
C LYS A 260 -5.54 -9.39 11.78
N LEU A 261 -4.91 -10.55 11.97
CA LEU A 261 -3.58 -10.63 12.60
C LEU A 261 -2.49 -10.02 11.72
N TYR A 262 -2.50 -10.32 10.41
CA TYR A 262 -1.59 -9.68 9.45
C TYR A 262 -1.75 -8.15 9.48
N GLU A 263 -2.97 -7.67 9.43
CA GLU A 263 -3.25 -6.23 9.45
C GLU A 263 -2.75 -5.59 10.75
N ARG A 264 -2.98 -6.22 11.91
CA ARG A 264 -2.50 -5.73 13.20
C ARG A 264 -0.98 -5.61 13.24
N ILE A 265 -0.25 -6.65 12.78
CA ILE A 265 1.21 -6.62 12.73
C ILE A 265 1.71 -5.53 11.78
N THR A 266 1.09 -5.42 10.59
CA THR A 266 1.45 -4.39 9.61
C THR A 266 1.24 -2.98 10.18
N ARG A 267 0.11 -2.72 10.87
CA ARG A 267 -0.15 -1.42 11.50
C ARG A 267 0.88 -1.06 12.56
N ILE A 268 1.27 -2.01 13.42
CA ILE A 268 2.31 -1.80 14.43
C ILE A 268 3.63 -1.39 13.77
N ARG A 269 4.03 -2.08 12.69
CA ARG A 269 5.26 -1.75 11.97
C ARG A 269 5.20 -0.39 11.30
N THR A 270 4.08 -0.09 10.63
CA THR A 270 3.90 1.20 9.94
C THR A 270 3.87 2.36 10.94
N ASP A 271 3.15 2.22 12.06
CA ASP A 271 3.12 3.24 13.14
C ASP A 271 4.52 3.47 13.71
N TYR A 272 5.27 2.39 13.96
CA TYR A 272 6.64 2.50 14.44
C TYR A 272 7.55 3.24 13.44
N ASN A 273 7.49 2.85 12.16
CA ASN A 273 8.29 3.50 11.12
C ASN A 273 7.92 4.98 10.95
N GLN A 274 6.62 5.33 11.06
CA GLN A 274 6.19 6.74 11.05
C GLN A 274 6.78 7.51 12.22
N LYS A 275 6.74 6.96 13.44
CA LYS A 275 7.32 7.60 14.63
C LYS A 275 8.84 7.73 14.52
N ALA A 276 9.52 6.71 14.03
CA ALA A 276 10.96 6.71 13.80
C ALA A 276 11.36 7.81 12.80
N ILE A 277 10.65 7.91 11.68
CA ILE A 277 10.88 8.95 10.68
C ILE A 277 10.61 10.33 11.28
N GLN A 278 9.57 10.51 12.10
CA GLN A 278 9.31 11.79 12.78
C GLN A 278 10.45 12.20 13.72
N LEU A 279 11.11 11.25 14.41
CA LEU A 279 12.28 11.55 15.24
C LEU A 279 13.46 12.10 14.40
N ILE A 280 13.66 11.55 13.21
CA ILE A 280 14.68 12.05 12.28
C ILE A 280 14.31 13.46 11.78
N LEU A 281 13.06 13.66 11.36
CA LEU A 281 12.57 14.95 10.84
C LEU A 281 12.54 16.07 11.90
N LYS A 282 12.43 15.73 13.19
CA LYS A 282 12.53 16.70 14.29
C LYS A 282 13.89 17.41 14.34
N GLN A 283 14.94 16.84 13.75
CA GLN A 283 16.25 17.49 13.63
C GLN A 283 16.25 18.62 12.58
N LYS A 284 15.15 18.82 11.85
CA LYS A 284 14.94 19.86 10.84
C LYS A 284 16.05 19.91 9.77
N PRO A 285 16.44 18.77 9.13
CA PRO A 285 17.49 18.78 8.14
C PRO A 285 17.08 19.56 6.89
N SER A 286 18.05 20.18 6.20
CA SER A 286 17.81 20.81 4.89
C SER A 286 17.57 19.78 3.80
N PHE A 287 18.26 18.65 3.87
CA PHE A 287 18.06 17.52 2.98
C PHE A 287 18.27 16.20 3.71
N ILE A 288 17.72 15.14 3.13
CA ILE A 288 17.92 13.76 3.60
C ILE A 288 18.41 12.93 2.41
N VAL A 289 19.43 12.12 2.62
CA VAL A 289 19.94 11.18 1.60
C VAL A 289 19.68 9.75 2.03
N ILE A 290 19.09 8.95 1.12
CA ILE A 290 18.84 7.52 1.31
C ILE A 290 19.41 6.71 0.14
N GLU A 291 19.63 5.41 0.34
CA GLU A 291 20.09 4.51 -0.73
C GLU A 291 18.96 4.15 -1.72
N ASP A 292 19.29 3.97 -3.02
CA ASP A 292 18.39 3.37 -4.01
C ASP A 292 18.40 1.84 -3.90
N LEU A 293 17.74 1.32 -2.87
CA LEU A 293 17.61 -0.12 -2.68
C LEU A 293 16.71 -0.77 -3.74
N ASN A 294 17.26 -1.70 -4.52
CA ASN A 294 16.46 -2.54 -5.41
C ASN A 294 15.65 -3.59 -4.63
N ILE A 295 14.60 -3.12 -3.93
CA ILE A 295 13.78 -3.96 -3.07
C ILE A 295 13.18 -5.15 -3.83
N LYS A 296 12.76 -4.98 -5.09
CA LYS A 296 12.23 -6.08 -5.93
C LYS A 296 13.29 -7.13 -6.20
N GLY A 297 14.53 -6.74 -6.46
CA GLY A 297 15.67 -7.65 -6.63
C GLY A 297 16.01 -8.38 -5.33
N LEU A 298 16.13 -7.63 -4.22
CA LEU A 298 16.42 -8.20 -2.90
C LEU A 298 15.35 -9.19 -2.43
N MET A 299 14.08 -8.98 -2.76
CA MET A 299 12.98 -9.90 -2.45
C MET A 299 13.05 -11.24 -3.18
N LYS A 300 13.87 -11.38 -4.25
CA LYS A 300 14.13 -12.67 -4.92
C LYS A 300 15.01 -13.59 -4.07
N ASN A 301 15.81 -13.05 -3.18
CA ASN A 301 16.63 -13.82 -2.24
C ASN A 301 15.74 -14.51 -1.20
N LYS A 302 15.63 -15.83 -1.27
CA LYS A 302 14.77 -16.65 -0.38
C LYS A 302 15.11 -16.49 1.13
N HIS A 303 16.36 -16.24 1.48
CA HIS A 303 16.83 -16.10 2.86
C HIS A 303 16.49 -14.73 3.45
N LEU A 304 16.53 -13.66 2.64
CA LEU A 304 16.33 -12.28 3.10
C LEU A 304 14.92 -11.74 2.87
N SER A 305 14.18 -12.28 1.90
CA SER A 305 12.87 -11.77 1.46
C SER A 305 11.88 -11.54 2.62
N LYS A 306 11.84 -12.48 3.58
CA LYS A 306 10.98 -12.36 4.76
C LYS A 306 11.39 -11.21 5.67
N SER A 307 12.67 -11.00 5.91
CA SER A 307 13.20 -9.91 6.75
C SER A 307 12.98 -8.56 6.08
N ILE A 308 13.26 -8.46 4.78
CA ILE A 308 13.03 -7.25 3.98
C ILE A 308 11.55 -6.87 3.95
N SER A 309 10.66 -7.84 3.72
CA SER A 309 9.21 -7.62 3.78
C SER A 309 8.74 -7.12 5.15
N LYS A 310 9.34 -7.59 6.24
CA LYS A 310 9.05 -7.15 7.60
C LYS A 310 9.57 -5.75 7.91
N ALA A 311 10.71 -5.37 7.36
CA ALA A 311 11.33 -4.05 7.53
C ALA A 311 10.52 -2.94 6.86
N GLN A 312 9.70 -3.26 5.84
CA GLN A 312 8.83 -2.30 5.13
C GLN A 312 9.60 -1.12 4.51
N TRP A 313 10.82 -1.30 4.03
CA TRP A 313 11.66 -0.24 3.45
C TRP A 313 10.95 0.59 2.39
N TYR A 314 10.18 -0.06 1.48
CA TYR A 314 9.40 0.66 0.48
C TYR A 314 8.35 1.59 1.12
N THR A 315 7.64 1.11 2.14
CA THR A 315 6.65 1.92 2.87
C THR A 315 7.34 3.09 3.59
N SER A 316 8.50 2.85 4.21
CA SER A 316 9.30 3.87 4.87
C SER A 316 9.77 4.95 3.89
N ARG A 317 10.24 4.55 2.70
CA ARG A 317 10.60 5.49 1.62
C ARG A 317 9.41 6.36 1.22
N LEU A 318 8.21 5.77 1.03
CA LEU A 318 7.00 6.54 0.70
C LEU A 318 6.60 7.52 1.81
N ILE A 319 6.67 7.09 3.07
CA ILE A 319 6.39 7.97 4.22
C ILE A 319 7.38 9.13 4.23
N LEU A 320 8.67 8.84 4.05
CA LEU A 320 9.72 9.85 4.03
C LEU A 320 9.51 10.86 2.90
N THR A 321 9.27 10.38 1.67
CA THR A 321 9.00 11.23 0.50
C THR A 321 7.83 12.19 0.78
N ASN A 322 6.69 11.65 1.25
CA ASN A 322 5.53 12.47 1.53
C ASN A 322 5.74 13.51 2.65
N GLN A 323 6.50 13.15 3.69
CA GLN A 323 6.79 14.07 4.79
C GLN A 323 7.81 15.13 4.37
N CYS A 324 8.85 14.77 3.63
CA CYS A 324 9.84 15.71 3.13
C CYS A 324 9.22 16.76 2.22
N VAL A 325 8.39 16.34 1.25
CA VAL A 325 7.64 17.27 0.38
C VAL A 325 6.76 18.23 1.20
N LYS A 326 6.07 17.70 2.22
CA LYS A 326 5.19 18.49 3.09
C LYS A 326 5.96 19.55 3.90
N LEU A 327 7.16 19.20 4.38
CA LEU A 327 7.98 20.03 5.24
C LEU A 327 8.96 20.93 4.49
N GLY A 328 9.06 20.81 3.17
CA GLY A 328 10.02 21.54 2.34
C GLY A 328 11.46 21.02 2.46
N ILE A 329 11.65 19.76 2.90
CA ILE A 329 12.94 19.09 3.02
C ILE A 329 13.24 18.40 1.69
N GLU A 330 14.45 18.56 1.17
CA GLU A 330 14.89 17.88 -0.04
C GLU A 330 15.22 16.41 0.25
N LEU A 331 14.54 15.46 -0.42
CA LEU A 331 14.86 14.04 -0.32
C LEU A 331 15.72 13.60 -1.51
N ARG A 332 16.93 13.17 -1.24
CA ARG A 332 17.94 12.74 -2.21
C ARG A 332 18.11 11.23 -2.21
N LEU A 333 18.28 10.67 -3.38
CA LEU A 333 18.52 9.24 -3.60
C LEU A 333 19.94 9.06 -4.10
N ALA A 334 20.80 8.42 -3.31
CA ALA A 334 22.16 8.07 -3.72
C ALA A 334 22.14 7.04 -4.86
N PRO A 335 23.14 7.00 -5.75
CA PRO A 335 23.24 5.99 -6.80
C PRO A 335 23.16 4.57 -6.24
N ARG A 336 22.54 3.65 -6.99
CA ARG A 336 22.29 2.27 -6.55
C ARG A 336 23.48 1.50 -6.05
N PHE A 337 24.65 1.78 -6.58
CA PHE A 337 25.89 1.08 -6.24
C PHE A 337 26.88 2.00 -5.50
N TYR A 338 26.35 3.09 -4.89
CA TYR A 338 27.17 3.94 -4.06
C TYR A 338 27.74 3.15 -2.88
N PRO A 339 29.08 3.09 -2.72
CA PRO A 339 29.72 2.20 -1.75
C PRO A 339 29.70 2.80 -0.34
N SER A 340 28.55 3.26 0.14
CA SER A 340 28.34 3.97 1.40
C SER A 340 29.05 3.31 2.58
N SER A 341 28.95 2.00 2.74
CA SER A 341 29.57 1.26 3.85
C SER A 341 31.06 0.98 3.69
N LYS A 342 31.61 1.13 2.48
CA LYS A 342 33.03 0.81 2.16
C LYS A 342 33.95 2.04 2.05
N LEU A 343 33.39 3.23 1.98
CA LEU A 343 34.12 4.47 1.98
C LEU A 343 34.44 4.89 3.43
N CYS A 344 35.63 5.40 3.67
CA CYS A 344 35.93 6.09 4.90
C CYS A 344 35.29 7.48 4.88
N SER A 345 34.40 7.79 5.80
CA SER A 345 33.72 9.10 5.85
C SER A 345 34.66 10.25 6.23
N ASN A 346 35.87 9.96 6.68
CA ASN A 346 36.87 10.97 7.02
C ASN A 346 37.81 11.29 5.85
N CYS A 347 38.46 10.29 5.24
CA CYS A 347 39.49 10.52 4.21
C CYS A 347 39.07 10.04 2.80
N GLY A 348 37.91 9.41 2.63
CA GLY A 348 37.45 8.91 1.33
C GLY A 348 38.09 7.59 0.88
N TYR A 349 39.00 6.99 1.64
CA TYR A 349 39.59 5.68 1.31
C TYR A 349 38.51 4.62 1.10
N LYS A 350 38.63 3.82 0.03
CA LYS A 350 37.69 2.77 -0.29
C LYS A 350 38.21 1.40 0.14
N ASN A 351 37.70 0.88 1.25
CA ASN A 351 38.02 -0.46 1.73
C ASN A 351 37.33 -1.55 0.87
N LYS A 352 38.07 -2.05 -0.14
CA LYS A 352 37.57 -3.11 -1.03
C LYS A 352 37.36 -4.44 -0.30
N GLY A 353 38.21 -4.73 0.72
CA GLY A 353 38.20 -5.99 1.47
C GLY A 353 37.13 -6.11 2.54
N LEU A 354 36.41 -5.04 2.89
CA LEU A 354 35.43 -5.02 3.97
C LEU A 354 34.30 -6.03 3.71
N ARG A 355 34.17 -7.04 4.60
CA ARG A 355 33.18 -8.10 4.50
C ARG A 355 31.86 -7.70 5.17
N LEU A 356 30.75 -8.33 4.76
CA LEU A 356 29.40 -8.03 5.31
C LEU A 356 29.25 -8.30 6.81
N ARG A 357 30.04 -9.23 7.36
CA ARG A 357 30.02 -9.59 8.79
C ARG A 357 30.77 -8.58 9.67
N GLU A 358 31.68 -7.81 9.12
CA GLU A 358 32.49 -6.84 9.84
C GLU A 358 31.67 -5.59 10.10
N ARG A 359 31.41 -5.32 11.38
CA ARG A 359 30.61 -4.18 11.82
C ARG A 359 31.44 -2.99 12.22
N THR A 360 32.68 -3.26 12.69
CA THR A 360 33.67 -2.25 13.03
C THR A 360 34.91 -2.48 12.21
N TRP A 361 35.52 -1.42 11.68
CA TRP A 361 36.76 -1.50 10.92
C TRP A 361 37.61 -0.24 11.11
N VAL A 362 38.90 -0.39 10.96
CA VAL A 362 39.89 0.69 11.03
C VAL A 362 40.27 1.09 9.61
N CYS A 363 40.28 2.39 9.31
CA CYS A 363 40.72 2.87 8.03
C CYS A 363 42.28 2.78 7.96
N PRO A 364 42.85 2.11 6.95
CA PRO A 364 44.29 1.97 6.85
C PRO A 364 45.00 3.27 6.49
N GLU A 365 44.32 4.28 5.93
CA GLU A 365 44.92 5.56 5.54
C GLU A 365 44.90 6.58 6.68
N CYS A 366 43.79 6.66 7.45
CA CYS A 366 43.67 7.70 8.47
C CYS A 366 43.51 7.13 9.90
N ASN A 367 43.63 5.83 10.08
CA ASN A 367 43.58 5.10 11.35
C ASN A 367 42.27 5.32 12.18
N ILE A 368 41.23 5.91 11.60
CA ILE A 368 39.95 6.12 12.29
C ILE A 368 39.20 4.80 12.36
N VAL A 369 38.67 4.51 13.54
CA VAL A 369 37.77 3.38 13.79
C VAL A 369 36.32 3.76 13.40
N HIS A 370 35.73 2.98 12.55
CA HIS A 370 34.37 3.19 12.07
C HIS A 370 33.41 2.09 12.55
N ASP A 371 32.27 2.49 13.10
CA ASP A 371 31.09 1.64 12.99
C ASP A 371 30.58 1.70 11.53
N ARG A 372 30.42 0.57 10.92
CA ARG A 372 30.13 0.43 9.49
C ARG A 372 28.84 1.14 9.07
N ASP A 373 27.78 0.97 9.86
CA ASP A 373 26.44 1.43 9.53
C ASP A 373 26.33 2.96 9.79
N VAL A 374 26.99 3.46 10.86
CA VAL A 374 27.15 4.91 11.12
C VAL A 374 28.02 5.57 10.06
N ASN A 375 29.12 4.92 9.68
CA ASN A 375 30.01 5.42 8.58
C ASN A 375 29.20 5.49 7.25
N ALA A 376 28.35 4.50 6.96
CA ALA A 376 27.50 4.54 5.78
C ALA A 376 26.54 5.74 5.78
N SER A 377 25.95 6.07 6.94
CA SER A 377 25.08 7.24 7.04
C SER A 377 25.83 8.56 6.80
N LYS A 378 27.06 8.71 7.29
CA LYS A 378 27.91 9.88 7.02
C LYS A 378 28.25 10.00 5.53
N ASN A 379 28.64 8.89 4.91
CA ASN A 379 28.93 8.87 3.47
C ASN A 379 27.70 9.20 2.62
N LEU A 380 26.51 8.77 3.03
CA LEU A 380 25.27 9.14 2.36
C LEU A 380 25.00 10.64 2.46
N GLU A 381 25.19 11.26 3.63
CA GLU A 381 25.06 12.71 3.80
C GLU A 381 25.99 13.46 2.86
N GLN A 382 27.24 13.01 2.73
CA GLN A 382 28.26 13.62 1.90
C GLN A 382 28.16 13.30 0.40
N CYS A 383 27.19 12.46 -0.01
CA CYS A 383 27.03 12.02 -1.39
C CYS A 383 26.69 13.19 -2.31
N LYS A 384 27.61 13.54 -3.22
CA LYS A 384 27.44 14.65 -4.18
C LYS A 384 26.61 14.28 -5.40
N ASN A 385 26.63 13.00 -5.80
CA ASN A 385 25.88 12.51 -6.96
C ASN A 385 24.59 11.86 -6.48
N TYR A 386 23.44 12.47 -6.74
CA TYR A 386 22.12 12.00 -6.27
C TYR A 386 20.99 12.40 -7.21
N THR A 387 19.86 11.76 -7.07
CA THR A 387 18.59 12.12 -7.73
C THR A 387 17.62 12.68 -6.69
N VAL A 388 17.01 13.82 -6.95
CA VAL A 388 15.97 14.38 -6.06
C VAL A 388 14.65 13.64 -6.27
N LEU A 389 14.06 13.18 -5.17
CA LEU A 389 12.74 12.56 -5.17
C LEU A 389 11.66 13.62 -4.96
N THR A 390 10.86 13.83 -5.99
CA THR A 390 9.63 14.62 -5.91
C THR A 390 8.43 13.72 -5.56
N ALA A 391 7.34 14.30 -5.04
CA ALA A 391 6.10 13.56 -4.82
C ALA A 391 5.57 13.01 -6.15
N VAL A 392 5.17 11.74 -6.14
CA VAL A 392 4.50 11.08 -7.27
C VAL A 392 3.01 11.42 -7.26
#